data_1bbd2d1a90380279bc6ab1bf8424de5f
#
_entry.id   1bbd2d1a90380279bc6ab1bf8424de5f
#
_cell.length_a   1.000
_cell.length_b   1.000
_cell.length_c   1.000
_cell.angle_alpha   90.00
_cell.angle_beta   90.00
_cell.angle_gamma   90.00
#
_symmetry.space_group_name_H-M   'P 1'
#
loop_
_entity.id
_entity.type
_entity.pdbx_description
1 polymer ?
#
loop_
_entity_poly.entity_id
_entity_poly.type
_entity_poly.pdbx_seq_one_letter_code
_entity_poly.pdbx_strand_id
1 'polypeptide(L)'
;GYAQHLRDALPNATFVAFTGTPVSAEDRDTRAVFGDYIHVYDMQQAKDDGATVAIYYESRLAKLSLNNEELPHIDDEVDELAEDEEESEQAKLKSRWAALEKVVGSKPRIERVAADLVAHFEERNQAQHGKAMVVAMSREICVHLYDAIVALRPDWHDPDPDKGAIKIVMTGSASDKALLRPHIHATQVKKRLEKRFKDPSDPLKLVIVRDMWLTGFDAPCVHTLYVDKPMKGHNLMQAIARVNRVFKDKQGGLVVDYIGIANELKSAIKEYTASKGRGKPTVDAHEAYAVLEEKLDILRALLHGFDYSDYLTGGHKLLAGAANFILGLEDGKKRFADNALAMSKAFTLCCTLDEAKAVREEVAFLQAVKVLLTKKAISQKKKTDEERDLAIRQIIGNAVVSGDVVDVFEAVGLDKPNIGLLDDEFLAEVRNLPERNLAVELLERLLEGEIKSKFATNLSQEKKFSEMLTKVIARYQNRSIETAQVIEELIDMAKKFAAVSKRGQALGLNDDELAFYDALANNEASVRELGDEILAKIAHELTANLRRSCLLY
;
A
#
# COMPACT_ATOMS: atom_id res chain seq x y z
N GLY A 1 15.04 -11.64 39.50
CA GLY A 1 14.50 -12.53 38.44
C GLY A 1 15.55 -13.54 37.96
N TYR A 2 15.23 -14.49 37.11
CA TYR A 2 16.16 -15.53 36.64
C TYR A 2 17.49 -14.99 36.07
N ALA A 3 17.43 -13.85 35.37
CA ALA A 3 18.62 -13.23 34.79
C ALA A 3 19.60 -12.74 35.88
N GLN A 4 19.10 -12.21 36.99
CA GLN A 4 19.92 -11.82 38.13
C GLN A 4 20.59 -13.04 38.78
N HIS A 5 19.82 -14.11 39.05
CA HIS A 5 20.37 -15.36 39.60
C HIS A 5 21.42 -15.99 38.70
N LEU A 6 21.23 -15.91 37.37
CA LEU A 6 22.22 -16.38 36.41
C LEU A 6 23.51 -15.55 36.46
N ARG A 7 23.40 -14.23 36.58
CA ARG A 7 24.54 -13.32 36.73
C ARG A 7 25.32 -13.60 38.02
N ASP A 8 24.58 -13.80 39.11
CA ASP A 8 25.20 -14.12 40.42
C ASP A 8 25.89 -15.47 40.43
N ALA A 9 25.37 -16.45 39.67
CA ALA A 9 25.95 -17.79 39.53
C ALA A 9 27.17 -17.80 38.60
N LEU A 10 27.31 -16.84 37.69
CA LEU A 10 28.40 -16.78 36.70
C LEU A 10 29.12 -15.42 36.75
N PRO A 11 29.80 -15.07 37.85
CA PRO A 11 30.33 -13.71 38.06
C PRO A 11 31.41 -13.28 37.07
N ASN A 12 32.07 -14.22 36.40
CA ASN A 12 33.13 -13.96 35.42
C ASN A 12 32.61 -13.97 33.96
N ALA A 13 31.32 -14.19 33.73
CA ALA A 13 30.72 -14.19 32.39
C ALA A 13 30.37 -12.77 31.96
N THR A 14 30.52 -12.50 30.66
CA THR A 14 30.02 -11.27 30.04
C THR A 14 28.56 -11.49 29.63
N PHE A 15 27.67 -10.62 30.12
CA PHE A 15 26.23 -10.65 29.79
C PHE A 15 25.93 -9.53 28.83
N VAL A 16 25.36 -9.87 27.68
CA VAL A 16 24.86 -8.90 26.67
C VAL A 16 23.39 -9.20 26.39
N ALA A 17 22.55 -8.20 26.49
CA ALA A 17 21.13 -8.31 26.20
C ALA A 17 20.80 -7.58 24.90
N PHE A 18 20.04 -8.25 24.02
CA PHE A 18 19.42 -7.66 22.84
C PHE A 18 17.90 -7.68 23.04
N THR A 19 17.30 -6.52 23.16
CA THR A 19 15.85 -6.39 23.38
C THR A 19 15.29 -5.20 22.62
N GLY A 20 14.15 -5.37 21.96
CA GLY A 20 13.38 -4.27 21.38
C GLY A 20 12.50 -3.56 22.41
N THR A 21 12.43 -4.07 23.66
CA THR A 21 11.53 -3.59 24.71
C THR A 21 12.21 -3.72 26.08
N PRO A 22 13.22 -2.87 26.37
CA PRO A 22 13.86 -2.87 27.69
C PRO A 22 12.83 -2.53 28.79
N VAL A 23 12.99 -3.13 29.94
CA VAL A 23 12.10 -2.91 31.10
C VAL A 23 12.83 -2.03 32.12
N SER A 24 12.18 -0.96 32.54
CA SER A 24 12.64 -0.08 33.62
C SER A 24 11.52 0.07 34.64
N ALA A 25 11.27 -0.99 35.44
CA ALA A 25 10.30 -0.99 36.53
C ALA A 25 11.04 -1.29 37.83
N GLU A 26 10.50 -0.84 38.98
CA GLU A 26 11.13 -0.98 40.29
C GLU A 26 11.56 -2.41 40.63
N ASP A 27 10.78 -3.41 40.17
CA ASP A 27 11.08 -4.84 40.40
C ASP A 27 11.86 -5.53 39.30
N ARG A 28 12.03 -4.90 38.11
CA ARG A 28 12.63 -5.49 36.94
C ARG A 28 13.31 -4.42 36.08
N ASP A 29 14.57 -4.17 36.36
CA ASP A 29 15.37 -3.23 35.58
C ASP A 29 16.40 -3.97 34.72
N THR A 30 16.30 -3.79 33.41
CA THR A 30 17.26 -4.36 32.43
C THR A 30 18.67 -3.82 32.67
N ARG A 31 18.84 -2.55 33.05
CA ARG A 31 20.13 -1.94 33.35
C ARG A 31 20.76 -2.51 34.62
N ALA A 32 19.96 -2.79 35.63
CA ALA A 32 20.45 -3.38 36.87
C ALA A 32 21.09 -4.75 36.62
N VAL A 33 20.60 -5.50 35.64
CA VAL A 33 21.13 -6.84 35.32
C VAL A 33 22.25 -6.80 34.28
N PHE A 34 22.15 -5.97 33.24
CA PHE A 34 23.04 -6.00 32.06
C PHE A 34 23.98 -4.79 31.97
N GLY A 35 23.82 -3.78 32.82
CA GLY A 35 24.57 -2.52 32.75
C GLY A 35 23.92 -1.51 31.81
N ASP A 36 24.64 -0.40 31.55
CA ASP A 36 24.15 0.67 30.67
C ASP A 36 24.02 0.23 29.22
N TYR A 37 23.14 0.93 28.48
CA TYR A 37 22.94 0.65 27.06
C TYR A 37 24.21 0.93 26.25
N ILE A 38 24.66 -0.05 25.47
CA ILE A 38 25.75 0.09 24.50
C ILE A 38 25.27 0.91 23.32
N HIS A 39 24.04 0.62 22.83
CA HIS A 39 23.42 1.32 21.70
C HIS A 39 21.90 1.25 21.83
N VAL A 40 21.23 2.32 21.44
CA VAL A 40 19.75 2.39 21.36
C VAL A 40 19.37 2.74 19.94
N TYR A 41 18.61 1.85 19.29
CA TYR A 41 17.98 2.07 18.01
C TYR A 41 16.48 2.22 18.26
N ASP A 42 16.02 3.46 18.41
CA ASP A 42 14.65 3.73 18.84
C ASP A 42 13.64 3.73 17.69
N MET A 43 12.35 3.84 18.02
CA MET A 43 11.26 3.81 17.04
C MET A 43 11.31 4.98 16.06
N GLN A 44 11.78 6.16 16.50
CA GLN A 44 11.88 7.33 15.63
C GLN A 44 13.00 7.11 14.61
N GLN A 45 14.15 6.64 15.05
CA GLN A 45 15.27 6.33 14.18
C GLN A 45 14.93 5.21 13.19
N ALA A 46 14.23 4.16 13.65
CA ALA A 46 13.77 3.07 12.79
C ALA A 46 12.77 3.55 11.71
N LYS A 47 11.93 4.54 12.03
CA LYS A 47 11.03 5.19 11.07
C LYS A 47 11.81 6.05 10.06
N ASP A 48 12.76 6.85 10.53
CA ASP A 48 13.55 7.75 9.70
C ASP A 48 14.44 6.96 8.72
N ASP A 49 14.97 5.81 9.15
CA ASP A 49 15.74 4.87 8.32
C ASP A 49 14.85 4.00 7.40
N GLY A 50 13.52 4.12 7.48
CA GLY A 50 12.59 3.33 6.68
C GLY A 50 12.52 1.84 7.08
N ALA A 51 13.03 1.46 8.25
CA ALA A 51 12.94 0.09 8.78
C ALA A 51 11.56 -0.23 9.36
N THR A 52 10.81 0.79 9.76
CA THR A 52 9.42 0.69 10.22
C THR A 52 8.54 1.77 9.56
N VAL A 53 7.21 1.61 9.65
CA VAL A 53 6.27 2.62 9.20
C VAL A 53 5.74 3.44 10.39
N ALA A 54 5.18 4.63 10.12
CA ALA A 54 4.51 5.43 11.14
C ALA A 54 3.32 4.66 11.75
N ILE A 55 3.00 4.99 13.01
CA ILE A 55 1.82 4.46 13.71
C ILE A 55 0.81 5.58 13.82
N TYR A 56 -0.40 5.30 13.39
CA TYR A 56 -1.56 6.18 13.52
C TYR A 56 -2.48 5.63 14.59
N TYR A 57 -3.11 6.53 15.33
CA TYR A 57 -4.03 6.18 16.40
C TYR A 57 -5.40 6.79 16.11
N GLU A 58 -6.44 5.98 16.29
CA GLU A 58 -7.84 6.38 16.16
C GLU A 58 -8.63 5.91 17.39
N SER A 59 -9.23 6.83 18.11
CA SER A 59 -10.15 6.53 19.23
C SER A 59 -11.58 6.40 18.69
N ARG A 60 -12.23 5.29 19.03
CA ARG A 60 -13.62 5.03 18.62
C ARG A 60 -14.60 4.96 19.79
N LEU A 61 -14.18 5.39 20.96
CA LEU A 61 -15.01 5.41 22.19
C LEU A 61 -16.31 6.20 22.01
N ALA A 62 -16.21 7.42 21.49
CA ALA A 62 -17.36 8.30 21.28
C ALA A 62 -18.40 7.73 20.32
N LYS A 63 -17.97 6.96 19.30
CA LYS A 63 -18.86 6.32 18.32
C LYS A 63 -19.66 5.15 18.89
N LEU A 64 -19.20 4.55 19.98
CA LEU A 64 -19.90 3.44 20.63
C LEU A 64 -21.03 3.90 21.54
N SER A 65 -21.23 5.21 21.72
CA SER A 65 -22.23 5.77 22.66
C SER A 65 -22.16 5.08 24.03
N LEU A 66 -20.94 4.81 24.50
CA LEU A 66 -20.72 4.53 25.89
C LEU A 66 -21.15 5.81 26.61
N ASN A 67 -22.30 5.78 27.29
CA ASN A 67 -22.74 6.90 28.10
C ASN A 67 -21.59 7.25 29.01
N ASN A 68 -21.10 8.51 28.93
CA ASN A 68 -20.13 9.03 29.88
C ASN A 68 -20.67 8.97 31.31
N GLU A 69 -21.96 8.70 31.49
CA GLU A 69 -22.65 8.46 32.74
C GLU A 69 -22.40 7.06 33.34
N GLU A 70 -22.05 6.05 32.49
CA GLU A 70 -21.76 4.69 32.98
C GLU A 70 -20.27 4.48 33.33
N LEU A 71 -19.36 5.28 32.79
CA LEU A 71 -17.92 5.20 33.10
C LEU A 71 -17.56 5.66 34.53
N PRO A 72 -18.13 6.76 35.08
CA PRO A 72 -17.96 7.13 36.48
C PRO A 72 -18.56 6.11 37.46
N HIS A 73 -19.72 5.52 37.14
CA HIS A 73 -20.36 4.51 38.00
C HIS A 73 -19.56 3.21 38.10
N ILE A 74 -18.68 2.89 37.12
CA ILE A 74 -17.79 1.73 37.21
C ILE A 74 -16.75 1.91 38.32
N ASP A 75 -16.21 3.12 38.44
CA ASP A 75 -15.26 3.43 39.53
C ASP A 75 -15.99 3.44 40.89
N ASP A 76 -17.21 4.00 40.95
CA ASP A 76 -18.03 4.05 42.15
C ASP A 76 -18.53 2.66 42.59
N GLU A 77 -19.04 1.82 41.67
CA GLU A 77 -19.45 0.43 41.96
C GLU A 77 -18.26 -0.47 42.32
N VAL A 78 -17.07 -0.22 41.74
CA VAL A 78 -15.84 -0.96 42.07
C VAL A 78 -15.31 -0.52 43.44
N ASP A 79 -15.43 0.76 43.78
CA ASP A 79 -15.03 1.29 45.11
C ASP A 79 -16.01 0.86 46.20
N GLU A 80 -17.34 0.80 45.97
CA GLU A 80 -18.34 0.23 46.87
C GLU A 80 -18.10 -1.28 47.14
N LEU A 81 -17.73 -2.06 46.10
CA LEU A 81 -17.40 -3.48 46.27
C LEU A 81 -16.06 -3.71 46.99
N ALA A 82 -15.20 -2.70 47.04
CA ALA A 82 -13.88 -2.77 47.69
C ALA A 82 -13.85 -2.24 49.13
N GLU A 83 -14.92 -1.58 49.61
CA GLU A 83 -14.96 -1.02 50.96
C GLU A 83 -15.19 -2.07 52.10
N ASP A 84 -15.69 -3.27 51.78
CA ASP A 84 -16.13 -4.23 52.78
C ASP A 84 -15.09 -5.28 53.25
N GLU A 85 -13.84 -5.31 52.68
CA GLU A 85 -12.82 -6.28 53.13
C GLU A 85 -11.40 -5.67 53.12
N GLU A 86 -10.58 -5.99 54.14
CA GLU A 86 -9.12 -5.80 54.17
C GLU A 86 -8.41 -6.68 53.13
N GLU A 87 -8.64 -6.43 51.85
CA GLU A 87 -8.03 -7.16 50.78
C GLU A 87 -6.63 -6.61 50.42
N SER A 88 -5.73 -7.55 50.07
CA SER A 88 -4.42 -7.17 49.52
C SER A 88 -4.59 -6.41 48.20
N GLU A 89 -3.68 -5.49 47.86
CA GLU A 89 -3.72 -4.73 46.58
C GLU A 89 -3.90 -5.63 45.34
N GLN A 90 -3.43 -6.87 45.42
CA GLN A 90 -3.62 -7.85 44.35
C GLN A 90 -5.08 -8.34 44.20
N ALA A 91 -5.81 -8.42 45.28
CA ALA A 91 -7.21 -8.83 45.28
C ALA A 91 -8.09 -7.67 44.74
N LYS A 92 -7.80 -6.43 45.12
CA LYS A 92 -8.46 -5.23 44.57
C LYS A 92 -8.24 -5.09 43.08
N LEU A 93 -7.02 -5.32 42.59
CA LEU A 93 -6.72 -5.32 41.14
C LEU A 93 -7.46 -6.41 40.38
N LYS A 94 -7.60 -7.62 40.96
CA LYS A 94 -8.37 -8.71 40.35
C LYS A 94 -9.86 -8.40 40.31
N SER A 95 -10.41 -7.79 41.36
CA SER A 95 -11.82 -7.40 41.43
C SER A 95 -12.13 -6.31 40.37
N ARG A 96 -11.32 -5.24 40.32
CA ARG A 96 -11.42 -4.22 39.26
C ARG A 96 -11.33 -4.79 37.85
N TRP A 97 -10.40 -5.72 37.60
CA TRP A 97 -10.29 -6.38 36.32
C TRP A 97 -11.54 -7.21 35.97
N ALA A 98 -12.11 -7.92 36.93
CA ALA A 98 -13.31 -8.72 36.75
C ALA A 98 -14.57 -7.85 36.51
N ALA A 99 -14.68 -6.71 37.19
CA ALA A 99 -15.75 -5.75 36.95
C ALA A 99 -15.65 -5.14 35.55
N LEU A 100 -14.47 -4.70 35.12
CA LEU A 100 -14.23 -4.19 33.78
C LEU A 100 -14.51 -5.25 32.72
N GLU A 101 -14.11 -6.51 32.92
CA GLU A 101 -14.38 -7.61 32.02
C GLU A 101 -15.88 -7.83 31.80
N LYS A 102 -16.71 -7.70 32.83
CA LYS A 102 -18.18 -7.79 32.73
C LYS A 102 -18.75 -6.68 31.86
N VAL A 103 -18.28 -5.44 32.00
CA VAL A 103 -18.73 -4.29 31.20
C VAL A 103 -18.29 -4.44 29.76
N VAL A 104 -16.99 -4.70 29.51
CA VAL A 104 -16.43 -4.90 28.19
C VAL A 104 -17.08 -6.07 27.47
N GLY A 105 -17.38 -7.15 28.20
CA GLY A 105 -18.02 -8.36 27.71
C GLY A 105 -19.55 -8.30 27.62
N SER A 106 -20.18 -7.17 27.93
CA SER A 106 -21.64 -7.06 27.82
C SER A 106 -22.11 -7.21 26.37
N LYS A 107 -23.19 -7.99 26.17
CA LYS A 107 -23.69 -8.30 24.84
C LYS A 107 -24.00 -7.07 23.98
N PRO A 108 -24.69 -6.02 24.50
CA PRO A 108 -24.98 -4.83 23.70
C PRO A 108 -23.72 -4.07 23.26
N ARG A 109 -22.67 -4.07 24.10
CA ARG A 109 -21.39 -3.45 23.74
C ARG A 109 -20.65 -4.26 22.68
N ILE A 110 -20.56 -5.59 22.84
CA ILE A 110 -19.91 -6.47 21.87
C ILE A 110 -20.57 -6.35 20.49
N GLU A 111 -21.91 -6.32 20.42
CA GLU A 111 -22.63 -6.15 19.17
C GLU A 111 -22.32 -4.78 18.50
N ARG A 112 -22.23 -3.70 19.28
CA ARG A 112 -21.82 -2.38 18.76
C ARG A 112 -20.36 -2.36 18.29
N VAL A 113 -19.45 -2.93 19.08
CA VAL A 113 -18.03 -3.05 18.70
C VAL A 113 -17.90 -3.89 17.41
N ALA A 114 -18.60 -5.01 17.31
CA ALA A 114 -18.58 -5.86 16.13
C ALA A 114 -19.07 -5.10 14.88
N ALA A 115 -20.18 -4.37 14.98
CA ALA A 115 -20.74 -3.60 13.89
C ALA A 115 -19.78 -2.48 13.42
N ASP A 116 -19.22 -1.72 14.34
CA ASP A 116 -18.27 -0.67 14.03
C ASP A 116 -16.95 -1.24 13.46
N LEU A 117 -16.42 -2.31 14.05
CA LEU A 117 -15.21 -2.98 13.58
C LEU A 117 -15.35 -3.51 12.15
N VAL A 118 -16.47 -4.18 11.84
CA VAL A 118 -16.72 -4.70 10.50
C VAL A 118 -16.78 -3.55 9.49
N ALA A 119 -17.58 -2.53 9.75
CA ALA A 119 -17.71 -1.37 8.87
C ALA A 119 -16.36 -0.67 8.67
N HIS A 120 -15.63 -0.41 9.75
CA HIS A 120 -14.31 0.21 9.73
C HIS A 120 -13.28 -0.64 8.95
N PHE A 121 -13.25 -1.96 9.19
CA PHE A 121 -12.32 -2.85 8.51
C PHE A 121 -12.60 -2.93 7.01
N GLU A 122 -13.87 -3.06 6.61
CA GLU A 122 -14.26 -3.09 5.20
C GLU A 122 -13.90 -1.80 4.50
N GLU A 123 -14.22 -0.65 5.10
CA GLU A 123 -13.90 0.67 4.56
C GLU A 123 -12.38 0.87 4.41
N ARG A 124 -11.61 0.52 5.44
CA ARG A 124 -10.16 0.60 5.39
C ARG A 124 -9.56 -0.37 4.36
N ASN A 125 -10.09 -1.58 4.28
CA ASN A 125 -9.62 -2.58 3.32
C ASN A 125 -9.98 -2.21 1.87
N GLN A 126 -11.01 -1.35 1.69
CA GLN A 126 -11.28 -0.67 0.42
C GLN A 126 -10.25 0.41 0.10
N ALA A 127 -9.65 1.09 1.05
CA ALA A 127 -8.61 2.09 0.83
C ALA A 127 -7.21 1.46 0.69
N GLN A 128 -6.93 0.39 1.42
CA GLN A 128 -5.66 -0.33 1.40
C GLN A 128 -5.87 -1.79 1.81
N HIS A 129 -5.61 -2.71 0.87
CA HIS A 129 -5.69 -4.14 1.17
C HIS A 129 -4.69 -4.55 2.25
N GLY A 130 -5.18 -5.31 3.23
CA GLY A 130 -4.35 -5.86 4.28
C GLY A 130 -5.15 -6.66 5.29
N LYS A 131 -4.48 -7.07 6.35
CA LYS A 131 -5.06 -7.89 7.40
C LYS A 131 -5.17 -7.11 8.70
N ALA A 132 -6.04 -7.57 9.60
CA ALA A 132 -6.20 -6.95 10.89
C ALA A 132 -6.15 -7.97 12.04
N MET A 133 -5.68 -7.49 13.18
CA MET A 133 -5.66 -8.23 14.43
C MET A 133 -6.54 -7.52 15.46
N VAL A 134 -7.36 -8.28 16.18
CA VAL A 134 -8.19 -7.78 17.28
C VAL A 134 -7.66 -8.34 18.58
N VAL A 135 -7.38 -7.48 19.54
CA VAL A 135 -6.95 -7.87 20.89
C VAL A 135 -8.11 -7.68 21.85
N ALA A 136 -8.67 -8.77 22.34
CA ALA A 136 -9.78 -8.76 23.29
C ALA A 136 -9.33 -9.10 24.71
N MET A 137 -10.12 -8.67 25.69
CA MET A 137 -9.77 -8.72 27.10
C MET A 137 -9.70 -10.15 27.66
N SER A 138 -10.62 -11.04 27.23
CA SER A 138 -10.66 -12.43 27.66
C SER A 138 -10.96 -13.40 26.52
N ARG A 139 -10.75 -14.70 26.75
CA ARG A 139 -11.04 -15.75 25.77
C ARG A 139 -12.55 -15.86 25.48
N GLU A 140 -13.39 -15.61 26.47
CA GLU A 140 -14.86 -15.61 26.31
C GLU A 140 -15.28 -14.41 25.44
N ILE A 141 -14.73 -13.21 25.69
CA ILE A 141 -14.98 -12.04 24.87
C ILE A 141 -14.50 -12.28 23.41
N CYS A 142 -13.36 -12.97 23.20
CA CYS A 142 -12.95 -13.33 21.84
C CYS A 142 -14.04 -14.13 21.10
N VAL A 143 -14.70 -15.08 21.77
CA VAL A 143 -15.75 -15.89 21.15
C VAL A 143 -17.02 -15.08 20.93
N HIS A 144 -17.46 -14.31 21.92
CA HIS A 144 -18.65 -13.45 21.76
C HIS A 144 -18.49 -12.42 20.66
N LEU A 145 -17.30 -11.83 20.53
CA LEU A 145 -16.99 -10.87 19.46
C LEU A 145 -16.94 -11.60 18.10
N TYR A 146 -16.37 -12.78 18.04
CA TYR A 146 -16.36 -13.62 16.85
C TYR A 146 -17.79 -13.93 16.38
N ASP A 147 -18.64 -14.41 17.30
CA ASP A 147 -20.03 -14.75 16.99
C ASP A 147 -20.82 -13.53 16.50
N ALA A 148 -20.61 -12.36 17.12
CA ALA A 148 -21.24 -11.10 16.70
C ALA A 148 -20.76 -10.66 15.31
N ILE A 149 -19.47 -10.79 14.99
CA ILE A 149 -18.94 -10.50 13.65
C ILE A 149 -19.49 -11.48 12.60
N VAL A 150 -19.53 -12.77 12.92
CA VAL A 150 -20.07 -13.81 12.02
C VAL A 150 -21.58 -13.60 11.78
N ALA A 151 -22.32 -13.13 12.77
CA ALA A 151 -23.74 -12.78 12.57
C ALA A 151 -23.92 -11.64 11.52
N LEU A 152 -22.98 -10.71 11.44
CA LEU A 152 -22.96 -9.62 10.44
C LEU A 152 -22.40 -10.07 9.09
N ARG A 153 -21.44 -11.00 9.09
CA ARG A 153 -20.76 -11.52 7.90
C ARG A 153 -20.66 -13.05 7.95
N PRO A 154 -21.75 -13.77 7.69
CA PRO A 154 -21.76 -15.23 7.73
C PRO A 154 -20.78 -15.90 6.75
N ASP A 155 -20.50 -15.24 5.65
CA ASP A 155 -19.54 -15.65 4.62
C ASP A 155 -18.07 -15.64 5.09
N TRP A 156 -17.76 -14.97 6.21
CA TRP A 156 -16.42 -15.00 6.80
C TRP A 156 -16.16 -16.25 7.63
N HIS A 157 -17.22 -16.90 8.08
CA HIS A 157 -17.12 -18.12 8.89
C HIS A 157 -16.88 -19.36 8.03
N ASP A 158 -16.00 -20.23 8.52
CA ASP A 158 -15.89 -21.61 8.07
C ASP A 158 -15.39 -22.45 9.26
N PRO A 159 -16.00 -23.63 9.59
CA PRO A 159 -15.53 -24.48 10.68
C PRO A 159 -14.15 -25.09 10.40
N ASP A 160 -13.77 -25.25 9.12
CA ASP A 160 -12.46 -25.74 8.73
C ASP A 160 -11.40 -24.67 9.05
N PRO A 161 -10.35 -24.98 9.84
CA PRO A 161 -9.29 -24.03 10.15
C PRO A 161 -8.51 -23.58 8.90
N ASP A 162 -8.54 -24.33 7.81
CA ASP A 162 -7.85 -23.99 6.57
C ASP A 162 -8.70 -23.11 5.63
N LYS A 163 -9.92 -22.72 6.05
CA LYS A 163 -10.85 -21.86 5.31
C LYS A 163 -11.36 -20.70 6.16
N GLY A 164 -12.19 -19.86 5.54
CA GLY A 164 -12.81 -18.70 6.17
C GLY A 164 -11.89 -17.48 6.31
N ALA A 165 -12.50 -16.32 6.50
CA ALA A 165 -11.84 -15.02 6.55
C ALA A 165 -11.53 -14.53 7.97
N ILE A 166 -12.16 -15.15 8.99
CA ILE A 166 -11.97 -14.82 10.40
C ILE A 166 -11.64 -16.07 11.22
N LYS A 167 -10.71 -15.97 12.17
CA LYS A 167 -10.37 -17.04 13.13
C LYS A 167 -10.02 -16.46 14.49
N ILE A 168 -10.23 -17.28 15.55
CA ILE A 168 -9.71 -17.01 16.88
C ILE A 168 -8.43 -17.83 17.09
N VAL A 169 -7.42 -17.20 17.69
CA VAL A 169 -6.18 -17.88 18.07
C VAL A 169 -5.97 -17.74 19.58
N MET A 170 -6.14 -18.87 20.28
CA MET A 170 -6.01 -18.91 21.74
C MET A 170 -5.32 -20.18 22.24
N THR A 171 -4.87 -20.13 23.50
CA THR A 171 -4.41 -21.32 24.25
C THR A 171 -5.61 -22.05 24.83
N GLY A 172 -5.51 -23.37 24.93
CA GLY A 172 -6.52 -24.22 25.57
C GLY A 172 -6.04 -24.80 26.89
N SER A 173 -7.00 -25.18 27.74
CA SER A 173 -6.83 -25.92 28.99
C SER A 173 -7.84 -27.05 29.06
N ALA A 174 -7.52 -28.11 29.82
CA ALA A 174 -8.43 -29.25 30.01
C ALA A 174 -9.75 -28.83 30.71
N SER A 175 -9.73 -27.74 31.47
CA SER A 175 -10.89 -27.19 32.21
C SER A 175 -11.74 -26.22 31.41
N ASP A 176 -11.48 -26.04 30.10
CA ASP A 176 -12.14 -25.01 29.31
C ASP A 176 -13.63 -25.28 29.09
N LYS A 177 -14.43 -24.22 29.18
CA LYS A 177 -15.88 -24.25 28.93
C LYS A 177 -16.19 -24.72 27.50
N ALA A 178 -17.35 -25.32 27.31
CA ALA A 178 -17.81 -25.83 26.01
C ALA A 178 -17.77 -24.75 24.89
N LEU A 179 -18.06 -23.48 25.24
CA LEU A 179 -18.02 -22.33 24.36
C LEU A 179 -16.66 -22.12 23.69
N LEU A 180 -15.56 -22.40 24.38
CA LEU A 180 -14.19 -22.15 23.88
C LEU A 180 -13.68 -23.28 22.98
N ARG A 181 -14.20 -24.52 23.16
CA ARG A 181 -13.66 -25.74 22.52
C ARG A 181 -13.57 -25.67 20.98
N PRO A 182 -14.55 -25.11 20.24
CA PRO A 182 -14.45 -24.99 18.78
C PRO A 182 -13.25 -24.19 18.29
N HIS A 183 -12.73 -23.28 19.11
CA HIS A 183 -11.65 -22.36 18.77
C HIS A 183 -10.29 -22.76 19.37
N ILE A 184 -10.24 -23.88 20.10
CA ILE A 184 -9.00 -24.40 20.67
C ILE A 184 -8.38 -25.40 19.71
N HIS A 185 -7.26 -25.02 19.13
CA HIS A 185 -6.57 -25.80 18.13
C HIS A 185 -5.25 -26.38 18.64
N ALA A 186 -4.89 -27.59 18.15
CA ALA A 186 -3.59 -28.18 18.37
C ALA A 186 -2.46 -27.30 17.77
N THR A 187 -1.23 -27.47 18.26
CA THR A 187 -0.07 -26.67 17.83
C THR A 187 0.15 -26.69 16.32
N GLN A 188 -0.07 -27.84 15.66
CA GLN A 188 0.08 -27.95 14.20
C GLN A 188 -0.95 -27.12 13.44
N VAL A 189 -2.21 -27.10 13.90
CA VAL A 189 -3.27 -26.27 13.31
C VAL A 189 -2.95 -24.78 13.51
N LYS A 190 -2.50 -24.39 14.72
CA LYS A 190 -2.07 -23.01 14.98
C LYS A 190 -0.93 -22.56 14.06
N LYS A 191 0.04 -23.44 13.75
CA LYS A 191 1.09 -23.15 12.76
C LYS A 191 0.54 -22.97 11.34
N ARG A 192 -0.51 -23.72 10.94
CA ARG A 192 -1.17 -23.49 9.64
C ARG A 192 -1.92 -22.17 9.62
N LEU A 193 -2.66 -21.83 10.67
CA LEU A 193 -3.31 -20.51 10.81
C LEU A 193 -2.29 -19.38 10.77
N GLU A 194 -1.14 -19.56 11.40
CA GLU A 194 -0.03 -18.58 11.33
C GLU A 194 0.45 -18.40 9.88
N LYS A 195 0.68 -19.49 9.14
CA LYS A 195 1.09 -19.44 7.74
C LYS A 195 0.05 -18.73 6.88
N ARG A 196 -1.23 -19.08 7.04
CA ARG A 196 -2.35 -18.43 6.36
C ARG A 196 -2.40 -16.92 6.64
N PHE A 197 -2.24 -16.53 7.90
CA PHE A 197 -2.33 -15.12 8.27
C PHE A 197 -1.12 -14.30 7.82
N LYS A 198 0.06 -14.92 7.67
CA LYS A 198 1.27 -14.28 7.10
C LYS A 198 1.21 -14.14 5.58
N ASP A 199 0.44 -14.98 4.90
CA ASP A 199 0.29 -14.91 3.44
C ASP A 199 -0.73 -13.82 3.08
N PRO A 200 -0.31 -12.73 2.42
CA PRO A 200 -1.22 -11.64 2.05
C PRO A 200 -2.30 -12.05 1.05
N SER A 201 -2.11 -13.14 0.31
CA SER A 201 -3.06 -13.65 -0.68
C SER A 201 -4.12 -14.60 -0.08
N ASP A 202 -3.89 -15.14 1.14
CA ASP A 202 -4.84 -16.03 1.80
C ASP A 202 -6.08 -15.24 2.26
N PRO A 203 -7.29 -15.79 2.06
CA PRO A 203 -8.56 -15.15 2.46
C PRO A 203 -8.71 -14.89 3.97
N LEU A 204 -7.88 -15.47 4.85
CA LEU A 204 -7.88 -15.14 6.27
C LEU A 204 -7.45 -13.69 6.50
N LYS A 205 -8.41 -12.81 6.73
CA LYS A 205 -8.23 -11.35 6.85
C LYS A 205 -8.14 -10.86 8.29
N LEU A 206 -8.88 -11.50 9.19
CA LEU A 206 -9.06 -11.05 10.56
C LEU A 206 -8.75 -12.18 11.55
N VAL A 207 -7.95 -11.88 12.57
CA VAL A 207 -7.72 -12.78 13.69
C VAL A 207 -8.07 -12.08 15.01
N ILE A 208 -8.73 -12.81 15.91
CA ILE A 208 -9.05 -12.36 17.26
C ILE A 208 -8.15 -13.12 18.23
N VAL A 209 -7.44 -12.39 19.07
CA VAL A 209 -6.49 -12.92 20.04
C VAL A 209 -6.72 -12.29 21.40
N ARG A 210 -6.27 -12.96 22.46
CA ARG A 210 -6.14 -12.37 23.78
C ARG A 210 -4.69 -11.91 24.06
N ASP A 211 -3.74 -12.84 23.95
CA ASP A 211 -2.31 -12.62 24.21
C ASP A 211 -1.40 -13.29 23.18
N MET A 212 -1.92 -14.32 22.48
CA MET A 212 -1.15 -15.03 21.45
C MET A 212 -0.83 -14.11 20.27
N TRP A 213 0.34 -14.33 19.69
CA TRP A 213 0.85 -13.57 18.54
C TRP A 213 1.18 -12.08 18.84
N LEU A 214 0.96 -11.60 20.05
CA LEU A 214 1.45 -10.28 20.46
C LEU A 214 2.98 -10.28 20.63
N THR A 215 3.57 -11.44 20.97
CA THR A 215 5.02 -11.64 21.07
C THR A 215 5.50 -12.70 20.10
N GLY A 216 6.70 -12.52 19.54
CA GLY A 216 7.36 -13.52 18.70
C GLY A 216 6.68 -13.83 17.35
N PHE A 217 5.73 -13.02 16.93
CA PHE A 217 4.97 -13.20 15.69
C PHE A 217 5.26 -12.04 14.73
N ASP A 218 5.48 -12.34 13.46
CA ASP A 218 5.74 -11.35 12.42
C ASP A 218 4.84 -11.58 11.20
N ALA A 219 3.97 -10.61 10.91
CA ALA A 219 3.09 -10.58 9.74
C ALA A 219 3.03 -9.16 9.17
N PRO A 220 3.94 -8.79 8.27
CA PRO A 220 4.04 -7.42 7.74
C PRO A 220 2.77 -6.93 7.03
N CYS A 221 1.93 -7.83 6.50
CA CYS A 221 0.67 -7.52 5.85
C CYS A 221 -0.45 -7.05 6.82
N VAL A 222 -0.22 -7.10 8.15
CA VAL A 222 -1.17 -6.56 9.13
C VAL A 222 -1.07 -5.04 9.12
N HIS A 223 -2.17 -4.37 8.77
CA HIS A 223 -2.22 -2.91 8.69
C HIS A 223 -3.02 -2.27 9.84
N THR A 224 -3.91 -3.04 10.52
CA THR A 224 -4.76 -2.50 11.59
C THR A 224 -4.73 -3.40 12.81
N LEU A 225 -4.59 -2.79 13.97
CA LEU A 225 -4.71 -3.39 15.28
C LEU A 225 -5.91 -2.78 16.00
N TYR A 226 -6.93 -3.58 16.26
CA TYR A 226 -8.07 -3.19 17.08
C TYR A 226 -7.80 -3.58 18.53
N VAL A 227 -7.86 -2.62 19.43
CA VAL A 227 -7.57 -2.82 20.86
C VAL A 227 -8.84 -2.68 21.67
N ASP A 228 -9.32 -3.81 22.19
CA ASP A 228 -10.45 -3.92 23.10
C ASP A 228 -10.02 -4.61 24.41
N LYS A 229 -8.87 -4.18 24.91
CA LYS A 229 -8.23 -4.68 26.12
C LYS A 229 -7.36 -3.58 26.72
N PRO A 230 -7.47 -3.29 28.03
CA PRO A 230 -6.55 -2.36 28.70
C PRO A 230 -5.11 -2.89 28.56
N MET A 231 -4.26 -2.08 27.95
CA MET A 231 -2.85 -2.42 27.72
C MET A 231 -1.98 -1.22 28.06
N LYS A 232 -0.81 -1.47 28.67
CA LYS A 232 0.15 -0.42 29.02
C LYS A 232 1.60 -0.91 28.85
N GLY A 233 2.54 0.04 28.79
CA GLY A 233 3.98 -0.22 28.79
C GLY A 233 4.39 -1.25 27.74
N HIS A 234 5.19 -2.22 28.16
CA HIS A 234 5.77 -3.27 27.32
C HIS A 234 4.74 -4.07 26.49
N ASN A 235 3.61 -4.47 27.10
CA ASN A 235 2.59 -5.26 26.41
C ASN A 235 1.93 -4.47 25.26
N LEU A 236 1.67 -3.18 25.48
CA LEU A 236 1.13 -2.30 24.44
C LEU A 236 2.13 -2.12 23.30
N MET A 237 3.41 -1.88 23.61
CA MET A 237 4.45 -1.74 22.59
C MET A 237 4.63 -3.01 21.75
N GLN A 238 4.53 -4.19 22.37
CA GLN A 238 4.58 -5.45 21.64
C GLN A 238 3.41 -5.64 20.67
N ALA A 239 2.21 -5.24 21.08
CA ALA A 239 1.03 -5.27 20.21
C ALA A 239 1.17 -4.30 19.03
N ILE A 240 1.62 -3.08 19.28
CA ILE A 240 1.84 -2.04 18.27
C ILE A 240 2.91 -2.47 17.25
N ALA A 241 3.96 -3.15 17.70
CA ALA A 241 5.00 -3.68 16.83
C ALA A 241 4.48 -4.64 15.74
N ARG A 242 3.24 -5.14 15.87
CA ARG A 242 2.60 -5.97 14.84
C ARG A 242 2.18 -5.17 13.62
N VAL A 243 1.87 -3.89 13.78
CA VAL A 243 1.36 -3.02 12.69
C VAL A 243 2.38 -2.02 12.16
N ASN A 244 3.53 -1.84 12.80
CA ASN A 244 4.54 -0.87 12.34
C ASN A 244 5.58 -1.46 11.37
N ARG A 245 5.31 -2.62 10.76
CA ARG A 245 6.20 -3.26 9.79
C ARG A 245 6.04 -2.68 8.39
N VAL A 246 7.16 -2.52 7.69
CA VAL A 246 7.17 -2.15 6.26
C VAL A 246 6.62 -3.30 5.43
N PHE A 247 5.70 -3.01 4.52
CA PHE A 247 5.15 -4.01 3.61
C PHE A 247 4.56 -3.33 2.37
N LYS A 248 5.10 -3.60 1.18
CA LYS A 248 4.64 -3.01 -0.10
C LYS A 248 4.39 -1.50 0.04
N ASP A 249 3.19 -1.06 -0.35
CA ASP A 249 2.78 0.36 -0.33
C ASP A 249 2.18 0.81 1.02
N LYS A 250 2.34 0.03 2.08
CA LYS A 250 1.82 0.34 3.41
C LYS A 250 2.45 1.62 3.94
N GLN A 251 1.62 2.65 4.12
CA GLN A 251 2.07 3.98 4.55
C GLN A 251 2.18 4.11 6.07
N GLY A 252 1.43 3.29 6.81
CA GLY A 252 1.45 3.28 8.26
C GLY A 252 0.64 2.13 8.84
N GLY A 253 0.88 1.83 10.12
CA GLY A 253 0.05 0.96 10.93
C GLY A 253 -1.03 1.78 11.64
N LEU A 254 -2.25 1.28 11.74
CA LEU A 254 -3.33 1.92 12.46
C LEU A 254 -3.65 1.14 13.74
N VAL A 255 -3.70 1.85 14.85
CA VAL A 255 -4.20 1.35 16.14
C VAL A 255 -5.56 1.97 16.38
N VAL A 256 -6.60 1.14 16.43
CA VAL A 256 -7.98 1.53 16.68
C VAL A 256 -8.32 1.14 18.12
N ASP A 257 -8.73 2.12 18.91
CA ASP A 257 -8.91 1.99 20.35
C ASP A 257 -10.39 2.04 20.72
N TYR A 258 -10.89 0.94 21.30
CA TYR A 258 -12.24 0.82 21.83
C TYR A 258 -12.34 0.96 23.34
N ILE A 259 -11.20 1.13 24.05
CA ILE A 259 -11.18 1.06 25.51
C ILE A 259 -10.50 2.27 26.19
N GLY A 260 -9.91 3.20 25.43
CA GLY A 260 -9.33 4.43 25.96
C GLY A 260 -7.86 4.33 26.40
N ILE A 261 -6.99 3.72 25.56
CA ILE A 261 -5.56 3.58 25.85
C ILE A 261 -4.66 4.74 25.37
N ALA A 262 -5.24 5.89 25.03
CA ALA A 262 -4.47 7.00 24.43
C ALA A 262 -3.32 7.49 25.33
N ASN A 263 -3.56 7.60 26.63
CA ASN A 263 -2.55 8.06 27.58
C ASN A 263 -1.46 7.01 27.82
N GLU A 264 -1.84 5.75 27.93
CA GLU A 264 -0.94 4.60 28.02
C GLU A 264 -0.07 4.47 26.78
N LEU A 265 -0.64 4.72 25.60
CA LEU A 265 0.08 4.75 24.34
C LEU A 265 1.13 5.86 24.31
N LYS A 266 0.74 7.08 24.66
CA LYS A 266 1.68 8.22 24.75
C LYS A 266 2.81 7.95 25.74
N SER A 267 2.49 7.39 26.89
CA SER A 267 3.46 7.05 27.95
C SER A 267 4.41 5.95 27.49
N ALA A 268 3.87 4.86 26.92
CA ALA A 268 4.67 3.75 26.42
C ALA A 268 5.64 4.21 25.32
N ILE A 269 5.17 4.99 24.34
CA ILE A 269 6.02 5.50 23.27
C ILE A 269 7.12 6.41 23.82
N LYS A 270 6.80 7.28 24.79
CA LYS A 270 7.78 8.15 25.42
C LYS A 270 8.89 7.36 26.14
N GLU A 271 8.53 6.25 26.77
CA GLU A 271 9.48 5.35 27.45
C GLU A 271 10.41 4.66 26.46
N TYR A 272 9.90 4.27 25.28
CA TYR A 272 10.63 3.54 24.25
C TYR A 272 11.29 4.43 23.17
N THR A 273 11.32 5.75 23.35
CA THR A 273 12.07 6.67 22.48
C THR A 273 13.20 7.31 23.27
N ALA A 274 14.45 7.10 22.84
CA ALA A 274 15.65 7.71 23.45
C ALA A 274 15.63 9.24 23.33
N SER A 275 14.86 9.78 22.40
CA SER A 275 14.64 11.21 22.18
C SER A 275 13.87 11.88 23.31
N LYS A 276 13.55 11.18 24.41
CA LYS A 276 12.76 11.68 25.56
C LYS A 276 11.44 12.36 25.14
N GLY A 277 10.79 11.81 24.11
CA GLY A 277 9.52 12.31 23.58
C GLY A 277 9.64 13.52 22.67
N ARG A 278 10.80 13.83 22.11
CA ARG A 278 10.96 14.89 21.09
C ARG A 278 10.51 14.46 19.68
N GLY A 279 10.36 13.17 19.40
CA GLY A 279 9.74 12.66 18.19
C GLY A 279 8.23 12.41 18.40
N LYS A 280 7.43 12.47 17.31
CA LYS A 280 6.04 12.03 17.27
C LYS A 280 5.94 10.72 16.47
N PRO A 281 6.26 9.54 17.04
CA PRO A 281 6.18 8.27 16.33
C PRO A 281 4.73 7.84 16.09
N THR A 282 3.77 8.44 16.79
CA THR A 282 2.32 8.31 16.53
C THR A 282 1.76 9.62 16.02
N VAL A 283 0.91 9.52 15.03
CA VAL A 283 0.20 10.62 14.39
C VAL A 283 -1.30 10.39 14.60
N ASP A 284 -2.03 11.42 14.99
CA ASP A 284 -3.50 11.36 15.06
C ASP A 284 -4.04 11.23 13.62
N ALA A 285 -5.11 10.45 13.42
CA ALA A 285 -5.78 10.34 12.14
C ALA A 285 -6.27 11.71 11.61
N HIS A 286 -6.61 12.66 12.50
CA HIS A 286 -6.95 14.03 12.12
C HIS A 286 -5.72 14.83 11.62
N GLU A 287 -4.51 14.54 12.08
CA GLU A 287 -3.29 15.13 11.48
C GLU A 287 -3.10 14.64 10.03
N ALA A 288 -3.44 13.37 9.75
CA ALA A 288 -3.45 12.85 8.39
C ALA A 288 -4.55 13.51 7.54
N TYR A 289 -5.71 13.81 8.12
CA TYR A 289 -6.78 14.53 7.44
C TYR A 289 -6.35 15.96 7.07
N ALA A 290 -5.66 16.68 7.94
CA ALA A 290 -5.13 18.01 7.61
C ALA A 290 -4.17 17.98 6.41
N VAL A 291 -3.34 16.93 6.30
CA VAL A 291 -2.50 16.71 5.10
C VAL A 291 -3.36 16.39 3.88
N LEU A 292 -4.42 15.59 4.03
CA LEU A 292 -5.36 15.30 2.95
C LEU A 292 -5.99 16.58 2.39
N GLU A 293 -6.50 17.46 3.26
CA GLU A 293 -7.06 18.77 2.88
C GLU A 293 -6.05 19.63 2.12
N GLU A 294 -4.84 19.78 2.66
CA GLU A 294 -3.77 20.56 1.99
C GLU A 294 -3.51 20.04 0.57
N LYS A 295 -3.43 18.71 0.39
CA LYS A 295 -3.15 18.12 -0.93
C LYS A 295 -4.34 18.20 -1.87
N LEU A 296 -5.57 18.08 -1.37
CA LEU A 296 -6.79 18.34 -2.15
C LEU A 296 -6.83 19.78 -2.66
N ASP A 297 -6.53 20.76 -1.81
CA ASP A 297 -6.53 22.16 -2.22
C ASP A 297 -5.47 22.47 -3.29
N ILE A 298 -4.28 21.86 -3.19
CA ILE A 298 -3.25 21.95 -4.24
C ILE A 298 -3.75 21.33 -5.56
N LEU A 299 -4.39 20.16 -5.52
CA LEU A 299 -4.90 19.49 -6.71
C LEU A 299 -6.07 20.23 -7.34
N ARG A 300 -6.98 20.79 -6.53
CA ARG A 300 -8.05 21.69 -6.97
C ARG A 300 -7.49 22.93 -7.65
N ALA A 301 -6.45 23.52 -7.07
CA ALA A 301 -5.75 24.67 -7.65
C ALA A 301 -5.07 24.32 -8.99
N LEU A 302 -4.49 23.11 -9.13
CA LEU A 302 -3.93 22.63 -10.39
C LEU A 302 -5.00 22.41 -11.47
N LEU A 303 -6.23 22.09 -11.09
CA LEU A 303 -7.37 21.95 -12.00
C LEU A 303 -8.20 23.25 -12.13
N HIS A 304 -7.73 24.36 -11.56
CA HIS A 304 -8.44 25.63 -11.67
C HIS A 304 -8.62 26.04 -13.15
N GLY A 305 -9.87 26.27 -13.54
CA GLY A 305 -10.25 26.54 -14.94
C GLY A 305 -10.69 25.32 -15.75
N PHE A 306 -10.60 24.13 -15.18
CA PHE A 306 -11.20 22.90 -15.71
C PHE A 306 -12.36 22.47 -14.81
N ASP A 307 -13.58 22.40 -15.37
CA ASP A 307 -14.76 21.95 -14.64
C ASP A 307 -14.79 20.43 -14.59
N TYR A 308 -14.69 19.87 -13.38
CA TYR A 308 -14.80 18.45 -13.10
C TYR A 308 -15.90 18.14 -12.07
N SER A 309 -16.84 19.05 -11.87
CA SER A 309 -17.94 18.88 -10.91
C SER A 309 -18.75 17.60 -11.13
N ASP A 310 -18.85 17.16 -12.38
CA ASP A 310 -19.53 15.93 -12.78
C ASP A 310 -18.66 14.66 -12.68
N TYR A 311 -17.63 14.65 -11.82
CA TYR A 311 -16.65 13.54 -11.73
C TYR A 311 -17.27 12.16 -11.46
N LEU A 312 -18.49 12.08 -10.93
CA LEU A 312 -19.22 10.83 -10.75
C LEU A 312 -19.88 10.31 -12.03
N THR A 313 -20.25 11.19 -12.94
CA THR A 313 -21.07 10.87 -14.11
C THR A 313 -20.36 11.12 -15.44
N GLY A 314 -19.30 11.93 -15.46
CA GLY A 314 -18.61 12.41 -16.66
C GLY A 314 -17.78 11.33 -17.41
N GLY A 315 -17.63 10.14 -16.84
CA GLY A 315 -17.01 8.99 -17.49
C GLY A 315 -15.58 9.23 -18.00
N HIS A 316 -15.21 8.49 -19.06
CA HIS A 316 -13.85 8.52 -19.63
C HIS A 316 -13.47 9.89 -20.22
N LYS A 317 -14.42 10.63 -20.82
CA LYS A 317 -14.17 11.95 -21.42
C LYS A 317 -13.72 12.97 -20.39
N LEU A 318 -14.30 12.94 -19.19
CA LEU A 318 -13.90 13.85 -18.12
C LEU A 318 -12.50 13.52 -17.60
N LEU A 319 -12.15 12.24 -17.46
CA LEU A 319 -10.79 11.82 -17.09
C LEU A 319 -9.76 12.23 -18.13
N ALA A 320 -10.06 12.00 -19.42
CA ALA A 320 -9.20 12.40 -20.52
C ALA A 320 -9.01 13.92 -20.58
N GLY A 321 -10.09 14.68 -20.41
CA GLY A 321 -10.07 16.15 -20.35
C GLY A 321 -9.22 16.67 -19.19
N ALA A 322 -9.38 16.12 -17.99
CA ALA A 322 -8.59 16.47 -16.81
C ALA A 322 -7.09 16.18 -17.02
N ALA A 323 -6.75 15.00 -17.54
CA ALA A 323 -5.38 14.64 -17.85
C ALA A 323 -4.78 15.58 -18.92
N ASN A 324 -5.52 15.86 -19.98
CA ASN A 324 -5.12 16.79 -21.03
C ASN A 324 -4.86 18.21 -20.49
N PHE A 325 -5.73 18.68 -19.58
CA PHE A 325 -5.57 19.98 -18.92
C PHE A 325 -4.27 20.04 -18.10
N ILE A 326 -4.02 19.00 -17.27
CA ILE A 326 -2.82 18.91 -16.44
C ILE A 326 -1.53 18.84 -17.30
N LEU A 327 -1.55 18.10 -18.40
CA LEU A 327 -0.41 18.03 -19.33
C LEU A 327 -0.12 19.38 -20.02
N GLY A 328 -1.12 20.25 -20.11
CA GLY A 328 -0.98 21.62 -20.59
C GLY A 328 -0.32 22.58 -19.60
N LEU A 329 -0.16 22.24 -18.34
CA LEU A 329 0.49 23.05 -17.31
C LEU A 329 2.01 22.84 -17.31
N GLU A 330 2.76 23.86 -16.87
CA GLU A 330 4.20 23.76 -16.63
C GLU A 330 4.47 22.73 -15.52
N ASP A 331 5.29 21.72 -15.79
CA ASP A 331 5.54 20.57 -14.90
C ASP A 331 4.27 19.89 -14.36
N GLY A 332 3.12 20.09 -15.04
CA GLY A 332 1.81 19.68 -14.56
C GLY A 332 1.72 18.21 -14.22
N LYS A 333 2.24 17.32 -15.08
CA LYS A 333 2.26 15.87 -14.86
C LYS A 333 2.95 15.50 -13.55
N LYS A 334 4.16 16.02 -13.30
CA LYS A 334 4.93 15.72 -12.09
C LYS A 334 4.28 16.31 -10.86
N ARG A 335 3.93 17.60 -10.88
CA ARG A 335 3.27 18.30 -9.77
C ARG A 335 1.96 17.63 -9.37
N PHE A 336 1.15 17.23 -10.34
CA PHE A 336 -0.11 16.54 -10.08
C PHE A 336 0.14 15.13 -9.50
N ALA A 337 1.04 14.34 -10.10
CA ALA A 337 1.32 12.98 -9.67
C ALA A 337 1.88 12.92 -8.24
N ASP A 338 2.79 13.82 -7.88
CA ASP A 338 3.39 13.89 -6.54
C ASP A 338 2.35 14.27 -5.48
N ASN A 339 1.50 15.27 -5.74
CA ASN A 339 0.46 15.68 -4.80
C ASN A 339 -0.67 14.66 -4.71
N ALA A 340 -1.09 14.03 -5.82
CA ALA A 340 -2.09 12.97 -5.81
C ALA A 340 -1.58 11.70 -5.09
N LEU A 341 -0.28 11.41 -5.15
CA LEU A 341 0.33 10.35 -4.36
C LEU A 341 0.30 10.69 -2.86
N ALA A 342 0.66 11.91 -2.48
CA ALA A 342 0.62 12.37 -1.09
C ALA A 342 -0.81 12.39 -0.54
N MET A 343 -1.78 12.88 -1.32
CA MET A 343 -3.21 12.85 -1.02
C MET A 343 -3.70 11.41 -0.75
N SER A 344 -3.38 10.48 -1.64
CA SER A 344 -3.76 9.08 -1.50
C SER A 344 -3.19 8.46 -0.22
N LYS A 345 -1.92 8.72 0.08
CA LYS A 345 -1.27 8.27 1.31
C LYS A 345 -1.97 8.81 2.56
N ALA A 346 -2.29 10.09 2.58
CA ALA A 346 -3.02 10.71 3.67
C ALA A 346 -4.43 10.11 3.82
N PHE A 347 -5.15 9.96 2.71
CA PHE A 347 -6.49 9.37 2.70
C PHE A 347 -6.51 7.95 3.28
N THR A 348 -5.56 7.08 2.94
CA THR A 348 -5.50 5.71 3.48
C THR A 348 -5.36 5.66 5.01
N LEU A 349 -4.91 6.74 5.64
CA LEU A 349 -4.70 6.83 7.07
C LEU A 349 -5.90 7.43 7.82
N CYS A 350 -6.74 8.20 7.13
CA CYS A 350 -7.89 8.89 7.73
C CYS A 350 -9.23 8.55 7.07
N CYS A 351 -9.29 7.60 6.13
CA CYS A 351 -10.49 7.28 5.33
C CYS A 351 -11.73 6.92 6.16
N THR A 352 -11.53 6.52 7.42
CA THR A 352 -12.60 6.16 8.36
C THR A 352 -13.19 7.36 9.10
N LEU A 353 -12.56 8.54 9.01
CA LEU A 353 -13.12 9.79 9.53
C LEU A 353 -14.28 10.28 8.66
N ASP A 354 -15.32 10.85 9.28
CA ASP A 354 -16.51 11.28 8.55
C ASP A 354 -16.21 12.42 7.57
N GLU A 355 -15.26 13.30 7.92
CA GLU A 355 -14.78 14.38 7.06
C GLU A 355 -14.07 13.84 5.81
N ALA A 356 -13.25 12.79 5.97
CA ALA A 356 -12.56 12.15 4.85
C ALA A 356 -13.55 11.39 3.93
N LYS A 357 -14.62 10.83 4.49
CA LYS A 357 -15.68 10.18 3.72
C LYS A 357 -16.38 11.14 2.78
N ALA A 358 -16.57 12.40 3.21
CA ALA A 358 -17.22 13.42 2.39
C ALA A 358 -16.47 13.74 1.09
N VAL A 359 -15.14 13.56 1.07
CA VAL A 359 -14.28 13.83 -0.10
C VAL A 359 -13.83 12.57 -0.83
N ARG A 360 -14.30 11.39 -0.42
CA ARG A 360 -13.86 10.08 -0.92
C ARG A 360 -13.94 9.96 -2.44
N GLU A 361 -15.03 10.40 -3.02
CA GLU A 361 -15.30 10.26 -4.45
C GLU A 361 -14.42 11.20 -5.28
N GLU A 362 -14.17 12.41 -4.78
CA GLU A 362 -13.23 13.34 -5.38
C GLU A 362 -11.79 12.80 -5.32
N VAL A 363 -11.39 12.23 -4.18
CA VAL A 363 -10.10 11.54 -4.02
C VAL A 363 -9.95 10.41 -5.04
N ALA A 364 -11.01 9.61 -5.24
CA ALA A 364 -11.02 8.52 -6.21
C ALA A 364 -10.85 9.03 -7.65
N PHE A 365 -11.55 10.10 -8.02
CA PHE A 365 -11.41 10.74 -9.33
C PHE A 365 -9.97 11.24 -9.57
N LEU A 366 -9.40 11.99 -8.62
CA LEU A 366 -8.04 12.51 -8.72
C LEU A 366 -6.99 11.39 -8.78
N GLN A 367 -7.23 10.28 -8.09
CA GLN A 367 -6.43 9.06 -8.21
C GLN A 367 -6.50 8.46 -9.61
N ALA A 368 -7.69 8.38 -10.20
CA ALA A 368 -7.87 7.86 -11.56
C ALA A 368 -7.12 8.73 -12.59
N VAL A 369 -7.19 10.06 -12.46
CA VAL A 369 -6.40 11.00 -13.29
C VAL A 369 -4.90 10.74 -13.12
N LYS A 370 -4.40 10.57 -11.89
CA LYS A 370 -2.99 10.23 -11.63
C LYS A 370 -2.59 8.93 -12.32
N VAL A 371 -3.41 7.88 -12.20
CA VAL A 371 -3.15 6.58 -12.84
C VAL A 371 -3.03 6.74 -14.34
N LEU A 372 -3.94 7.48 -14.96
CA LEU A 372 -3.91 7.80 -16.38
C LEU A 372 -2.60 8.51 -16.80
N LEU A 373 -2.13 9.47 -15.99
CA LEU A 373 -0.89 10.21 -16.24
C LEU A 373 0.39 9.38 -16.04
N THR A 374 0.41 8.40 -15.14
CA THR A 374 1.64 7.76 -14.67
C THR A 374 1.83 6.29 -15.10
N LYS A 375 0.76 5.50 -15.24
CA LYS A 375 0.87 4.07 -15.54
C LYS A 375 1.07 3.80 -17.04
N LYS A 376 2.01 2.89 -17.33
CA LYS A 376 2.36 2.41 -18.69
C LYS A 376 1.60 1.13 -19.10
N ALA A 377 0.55 0.76 -18.40
CA ALA A 377 -0.10 -0.53 -18.60
C ALA A 377 -1.07 -0.53 -19.80
N ILE A 378 -1.11 -1.66 -20.47
CA ILE A 378 -1.69 -1.87 -21.78
C ILE A 378 -2.65 -3.06 -21.70
N SER A 379 -3.97 -2.83 -21.85
CA SER A 379 -5.00 -3.88 -21.93
C SER A 379 -5.23 -4.33 -23.36
N GLN A 380 -5.53 -5.62 -23.56
CA GLN A 380 -5.62 -6.24 -24.91
C GLN A 380 -7.05 -6.47 -25.44
N LYS A 381 -8.11 -6.00 -24.77
CA LYS A 381 -9.50 -6.27 -25.18
C LYS A 381 -10.22 -5.03 -25.68
N LYS A 382 -10.90 -5.15 -26.83
CA LYS A 382 -11.87 -4.16 -27.32
C LYS A 382 -13.08 -4.13 -26.38
N LYS A 383 -13.46 -2.93 -25.92
CA LYS A 383 -14.66 -2.67 -25.11
C LYS A 383 -15.49 -1.59 -25.78
N THR A 384 -16.80 -1.66 -25.61
CA THR A 384 -17.73 -0.59 -26.04
C THR A 384 -17.58 0.64 -25.16
N ASP A 385 -18.06 1.81 -25.63
CA ASP A 385 -18.00 3.04 -24.82
C ASP A 385 -18.77 2.92 -23.52
N GLU A 386 -19.90 2.20 -23.51
CA GLU A 386 -20.66 1.93 -22.29
C GLU A 386 -19.90 1.01 -21.31
N GLU A 387 -19.19 -0.01 -21.82
CA GLU A 387 -18.33 -0.87 -21.01
C GLU A 387 -17.11 -0.12 -20.49
N ARG A 388 -16.57 0.84 -21.26
CA ARG A 388 -15.50 1.74 -20.83
C ARG A 388 -15.94 2.65 -19.71
N ASP A 389 -17.08 3.32 -19.85
CA ASP A 389 -17.65 4.19 -18.82
C ASP A 389 -18.00 3.42 -17.55
N LEU A 390 -18.55 2.20 -17.68
CA LEU A 390 -18.82 1.34 -16.54
C LEU A 390 -17.55 0.93 -15.82
N ALA A 391 -16.50 0.53 -16.57
CA ALA A 391 -15.22 0.16 -16.02
C ALA A 391 -14.55 1.36 -15.29
N ILE A 392 -14.63 2.57 -15.86
CA ILE A 392 -14.08 3.78 -15.24
C ILE A 392 -14.87 4.19 -14.00
N ARG A 393 -16.21 4.08 -14.01
CA ARG A 393 -17.02 4.29 -12.80
C ARG A 393 -16.68 3.27 -11.70
N GLN A 394 -16.42 2.00 -12.05
CA GLN A 394 -15.93 1.00 -11.12
C GLN A 394 -14.53 1.33 -10.63
N ILE A 395 -13.65 1.87 -11.49
CA ILE A 395 -12.31 2.32 -11.13
C ILE A 395 -12.39 3.53 -10.21
N ILE A 396 -13.24 4.52 -10.47
CA ILE A 396 -13.47 5.66 -9.58
C ILE A 396 -14.03 5.15 -8.25
N GLY A 397 -15.01 4.25 -8.26
CA GLY A 397 -15.54 3.60 -7.05
C GLY A 397 -14.51 2.78 -6.29
N ASN A 398 -13.55 2.17 -6.98
CA ASN A 398 -12.50 1.30 -6.44
C ASN A 398 -11.10 1.93 -6.44
N ALA A 399 -10.90 3.13 -7.01
CA ALA A 399 -9.58 3.74 -7.26
C ALA A 399 -8.78 4.01 -5.99
N VAL A 400 -9.47 4.05 -4.85
CA VAL A 400 -8.82 4.12 -3.53
C VAL A 400 -8.17 2.78 -3.15
N VAL A 401 -8.59 1.66 -3.75
CA VAL A 401 -8.32 0.29 -3.30
C VAL A 401 -7.37 -0.46 -4.18
N SER A 402 -7.68 -0.51 -5.44
CA SER A 402 -6.94 -1.31 -6.39
C SER A 402 -6.18 -0.36 -7.29
N GLY A 403 -4.89 -0.51 -7.37
CA GLY A 403 -4.16 0.11 -8.44
C GLY A 403 -4.60 -0.43 -9.81
N ASP A 404 -5.91 -0.58 -10.04
CA ASP A 404 -6.46 -1.04 -11.29
C ASP A 404 -6.09 -0.08 -12.42
N VAL A 405 -5.73 -0.64 -13.54
CA VAL A 405 -5.12 0.03 -14.66
C VAL A 405 -6.20 0.67 -15.50
N VAL A 406 -6.24 2.01 -15.52
CA VAL A 406 -6.90 2.73 -16.62
C VAL A 406 -5.93 2.75 -17.78
N ASP A 407 -6.30 2.10 -18.90
CA ASP A 407 -5.53 2.20 -20.12
C ASP A 407 -5.75 3.59 -20.75
N VAL A 408 -4.65 4.25 -21.13
CA VAL A 408 -4.70 5.58 -21.75
C VAL A 408 -5.49 5.54 -23.06
N PHE A 409 -5.34 4.46 -23.85
CA PHE A 409 -6.10 4.26 -25.08
C PHE A 409 -7.60 4.13 -24.81
N GLU A 410 -7.97 3.39 -23.77
CA GLU A 410 -9.35 3.22 -23.32
C GLU A 410 -9.96 4.55 -22.87
N ALA A 411 -9.19 5.38 -22.17
CA ALA A 411 -9.64 6.69 -21.69
C ALA A 411 -9.94 7.70 -22.81
N VAL A 412 -9.25 7.61 -23.96
CA VAL A 412 -9.49 8.48 -25.11
C VAL A 412 -10.36 7.84 -26.20
N GLY A 413 -10.90 6.64 -25.93
CA GLY A 413 -11.77 5.95 -26.89
C GLY A 413 -11.04 5.36 -28.10
N LEU A 414 -9.71 5.24 -28.07
CA LEU A 414 -8.93 4.64 -29.15
C LEU A 414 -8.74 3.14 -28.96
N ASP A 415 -8.79 2.40 -30.08
CA ASP A 415 -8.32 1.03 -30.12
C ASP A 415 -6.79 1.01 -30.10
N LYS A 416 -6.22 0.07 -29.34
CA LYS A 416 -4.78 -0.10 -29.32
C LYS A 416 -4.29 -0.62 -30.68
N PRO A 417 -3.28 0.00 -31.29
CA PRO A 417 -2.70 -0.51 -32.52
C PRO A 417 -2.11 -1.91 -32.28
N ASN A 418 -2.24 -2.78 -33.26
CA ASN A 418 -1.66 -4.12 -33.19
C ASN A 418 -0.14 -4.00 -33.11
N ILE A 419 0.48 -4.68 -32.12
CA ILE A 419 1.92 -4.61 -31.85
C ILE A 419 2.69 -4.91 -33.14
N GLY A 420 3.36 -3.90 -33.69
CA GLY A 420 4.18 -4.02 -34.92
C GLY A 420 3.74 -3.16 -36.10
N LEU A 421 2.60 -2.51 -36.05
CA LEU A 421 2.14 -1.59 -37.09
C LEU A 421 1.51 -0.36 -36.41
N LEU A 422 2.32 0.69 -36.25
CA LEU A 422 1.81 2.05 -36.20
C LEU A 422 1.23 2.31 -37.62
N ASP A 423 -0.02 1.87 -37.83
CA ASP A 423 -0.66 2.03 -39.14
C ASP A 423 -1.10 3.47 -39.36
N ASP A 424 -1.27 3.83 -40.62
CA ASP A 424 -1.63 5.19 -41.01
C ASP A 424 -3.04 5.57 -40.47
N GLU A 425 -3.92 4.60 -40.25
CA GLU A 425 -5.27 4.80 -39.74
C GLU A 425 -5.23 5.22 -38.27
N PHE A 426 -4.50 4.49 -37.42
CA PHE A 426 -4.28 4.83 -36.02
C PHE A 426 -3.60 6.21 -35.84
N LEU A 427 -2.54 6.48 -36.64
CA LEU A 427 -1.85 7.78 -36.61
C LEU A 427 -2.77 8.94 -37.02
N ALA A 428 -3.72 8.69 -37.93
CA ALA A 428 -4.74 9.68 -38.29
C ALA A 428 -5.76 9.91 -37.19
N GLU A 429 -6.18 8.86 -36.46
CA GLU A 429 -7.05 8.97 -35.30
C GLU A 429 -6.38 9.79 -34.20
N VAL A 430 -5.13 9.49 -33.85
CA VAL A 430 -4.37 10.25 -32.83
C VAL A 430 -4.19 11.71 -33.24
N ARG A 431 -3.92 11.98 -34.53
CA ARG A 431 -3.82 13.34 -35.07
C ARG A 431 -5.10 14.14 -34.85
N ASN A 432 -6.27 13.51 -34.89
CA ASN A 432 -7.57 14.16 -34.79
C ASN A 432 -8.15 14.20 -33.38
N LEU A 433 -7.44 13.67 -32.38
CA LEU A 433 -7.88 13.73 -30.98
C LEU A 433 -8.10 15.17 -30.51
N PRO A 434 -9.22 15.50 -29.85
CA PRO A 434 -9.45 16.82 -29.28
C PRO A 434 -8.48 17.12 -28.12
N GLU A 435 -8.05 16.10 -27.36
CA GLU A 435 -7.13 16.19 -26.22
C GLU A 435 -5.67 16.19 -26.69
N ARG A 436 -5.21 17.29 -27.28
CA ARG A 436 -3.91 17.43 -27.96
C ARG A 436 -2.70 17.07 -27.08
N ASN A 437 -2.68 17.49 -25.80
CA ASN A 437 -1.55 17.18 -24.92
C ASN A 437 -1.52 15.68 -24.57
N LEU A 438 -2.70 15.07 -24.46
CA LEU A 438 -2.81 13.63 -24.22
C LEU A 438 -2.40 12.83 -25.46
N ALA A 439 -2.65 13.33 -26.68
CA ALA A 439 -2.16 12.75 -27.92
C ALA A 439 -0.61 12.71 -27.98
N VAL A 440 0.07 13.77 -27.53
CA VAL A 440 1.54 13.78 -27.42
C VAL A 440 2.03 12.72 -26.43
N GLU A 441 1.46 12.67 -25.24
CA GLU A 441 1.80 11.67 -24.21
C GLU A 441 1.60 10.23 -24.73
N LEU A 442 0.55 10.00 -25.51
CA LEU A 442 0.20 8.71 -26.07
C LEU A 442 1.22 8.28 -27.13
N LEU A 443 1.60 9.17 -28.06
CA LEU A 443 2.64 8.90 -29.05
C LEU A 443 4.01 8.70 -28.42
N GLU A 444 4.36 9.49 -27.38
CA GLU A 444 5.62 9.32 -26.63
C GLU A 444 5.71 7.91 -26.03
N ARG A 445 4.67 7.47 -25.31
CA ARG A 445 4.63 6.15 -24.68
C ARG A 445 4.71 4.99 -25.69
N LEU A 446 4.00 5.13 -26.80
CA LEU A 446 4.06 4.12 -27.88
C LEU A 446 5.45 4.02 -28.46
N LEU A 447 6.03 5.15 -28.88
CA LEU A 447 7.37 5.17 -29.46
C LEU A 447 8.41 4.65 -28.48
N GLU A 448 8.37 5.05 -27.22
CA GLU A 448 9.29 4.55 -26.19
C GLU A 448 9.17 3.03 -26.01
N GLY A 449 7.95 2.50 -26.00
CA GLY A 449 7.68 1.06 -25.89
C GLY A 449 8.18 0.28 -27.10
N GLU A 450 7.89 0.78 -28.32
CA GLU A 450 8.30 0.14 -29.57
C GLU A 450 9.82 0.21 -29.79
N ILE A 451 10.47 1.34 -29.47
CA ILE A 451 11.94 1.49 -29.54
C ILE A 451 12.61 0.45 -28.65
N LYS A 452 12.17 0.30 -27.41
CA LYS A 452 12.74 -0.69 -26.47
C LYS A 452 12.46 -2.13 -26.88
N SER A 453 11.27 -2.41 -27.42
CA SER A 453 10.89 -3.78 -27.82
C SER A 453 11.57 -4.23 -29.09
N LYS A 454 11.54 -3.40 -30.16
CA LYS A 454 12.04 -3.77 -31.49
C LYS A 454 13.55 -3.69 -31.62
N PHE A 455 14.18 -2.77 -30.93
CA PHE A 455 15.62 -2.58 -30.98
C PHE A 455 16.34 -3.09 -29.73
N ALA A 456 15.75 -4.05 -28.98
CA ALA A 456 16.35 -4.64 -27.78
C ALA A 456 17.77 -5.18 -28.02
N THR A 457 18.05 -5.68 -29.22
CA THR A 457 19.37 -6.18 -29.64
C THR A 457 20.14 -5.18 -30.51
N ASN A 458 19.50 -4.13 -31.03
CA ASN A 458 20.09 -3.12 -31.90
C ASN A 458 20.34 -1.79 -31.21
N LEU A 459 21.38 -1.73 -30.37
CA LEU A 459 21.74 -0.58 -29.56
C LEU A 459 21.96 0.71 -30.37
N SER A 460 22.41 0.59 -31.61
CA SER A 460 22.64 1.76 -32.49
C SER A 460 21.32 2.45 -32.85
N GLN A 461 20.32 1.69 -33.27
CA GLN A 461 19.00 2.24 -33.60
C GLN A 461 18.21 2.65 -32.35
N GLU A 462 18.28 1.88 -31.28
CA GLU A 462 17.68 2.22 -29.99
C GLU A 462 18.14 3.61 -29.53
N LYS A 463 19.46 3.83 -29.48
CA LYS A 463 20.06 5.11 -29.08
C LYS A 463 19.62 6.26 -29.97
N LYS A 464 19.66 6.06 -31.30
CA LYS A 464 19.27 7.08 -32.29
C LYS A 464 17.82 7.52 -32.11
N PHE A 465 16.87 6.58 -32.05
CA PHE A 465 15.46 6.90 -31.90
C PHE A 465 15.13 7.45 -30.50
N SER A 466 15.75 6.95 -29.44
CA SER A 466 15.59 7.46 -28.09
C SER A 466 16.08 8.91 -27.96
N GLU A 467 17.23 9.27 -28.58
CA GLU A 467 17.71 10.65 -28.61
C GLU A 467 16.80 11.57 -29.42
N MET A 468 16.25 11.09 -30.55
CA MET A 468 15.28 11.87 -31.34
C MET A 468 14.01 12.13 -30.53
N LEU A 469 13.45 11.13 -29.88
CA LEU A 469 12.26 11.23 -29.05
C LEU A 469 12.50 12.23 -27.92
N THR A 470 13.59 12.07 -27.19
CA THR A 470 13.96 12.97 -26.08
C THR A 470 14.07 14.44 -26.54
N LYS A 471 14.66 14.70 -27.71
CA LYS A 471 14.78 16.07 -28.26
C LYS A 471 13.41 16.68 -28.59
N VAL A 472 12.51 15.93 -29.21
CA VAL A 472 11.16 16.42 -29.55
C VAL A 472 10.37 16.72 -28.27
N ILE A 473 10.40 15.80 -27.30
CA ILE A 473 9.69 15.97 -26.03
C ILE A 473 10.27 17.12 -25.19
N ALA A 474 11.60 17.30 -25.15
CA ALA A 474 12.22 18.45 -24.46
C ALA A 474 11.78 19.79 -25.06
N ARG A 475 11.65 19.88 -26.39
CA ARG A 475 11.14 21.10 -27.07
C ARG A 475 9.68 21.36 -26.73
N TYR A 476 8.87 20.32 -26.60
CA TYR A 476 7.48 20.42 -26.15
C TYR A 476 7.38 20.89 -24.71
N GLN A 477 8.12 20.27 -23.79
CA GLN A 477 8.13 20.61 -22.37
C GLN A 477 8.60 22.06 -22.14
N ASN A 478 9.60 22.50 -22.91
CA ASN A 478 10.10 23.89 -22.89
C ASN A 478 9.23 24.88 -23.68
N ARG A 479 8.06 24.44 -24.18
CA ARG A 479 7.13 25.26 -24.98
C ARG A 479 7.79 25.97 -26.19
N SER A 480 8.82 25.36 -26.74
CA SER A 480 9.55 25.90 -27.89
C SER A 480 8.85 25.61 -29.23
N ILE A 481 7.87 24.73 -29.23
CA ILE A 481 7.04 24.34 -30.38
C ILE A 481 5.59 24.12 -29.95
N GLU A 482 4.66 24.34 -30.86
CA GLU A 482 3.23 24.13 -30.61
C GLU A 482 2.89 22.63 -30.55
N THR A 483 1.89 22.25 -29.75
CA THR A 483 1.45 20.87 -29.55
C THR A 483 1.10 20.17 -30.88
N ALA A 484 0.47 20.87 -31.81
CA ALA A 484 0.15 20.32 -33.14
C ALA A 484 1.42 19.95 -33.94
N GLN A 485 2.47 20.78 -33.87
CA GLN A 485 3.74 20.51 -34.54
C GLN A 485 4.48 19.32 -33.90
N VAL A 486 4.41 19.19 -32.57
CA VAL A 486 4.97 18.01 -31.86
C VAL A 486 4.31 16.72 -32.31
N ILE A 487 2.98 16.72 -32.42
CA ILE A 487 2.21 15.54 -32.89
C ILE A 487 2.69 15.13 -34.29
N GLU A 488 2.86 16.09 -35.22
CA GLU A 488 3.35 15.79 -36.58
C GLU A 488 4.79 15.24 -36.57
N GLU A 489 5.70 15.84 -35.75
CA GLU A 489 7.08 15.34 -35.62
C GLU A 489 7.13 13.91 -35.04
N LEU A 490 6.26 13.59 -34.06
CA LEU A 490 6.16 12.23 -33.48
C LEU A 490 5.56 11.24 -34.47
N ILE A 491 4.56 11.64 -35.26
CA ILE A 491 3.98 10.82 -36.34
C ILE A 491 5.04 10.53 -37.42
N ASP A 492 5.81 11.54 -37.83
CA ASP A 492 6.90 11.36 -38.78
C ASP A 492 7.99 10.43 -38.26
N MET A 493 8.29 10.52 -36.95
CA MET A 493 9.22 9.61 -36.30
C MET A 493 8.68 8.19 -36.25
N ALA A 494 7.39 7.98 -35.99
CA ALA A 494 6.73 6.68 -36.02
C ALA A 494 6.81 6.04 -37.41
N LYS A 495 6.60 6.82 -38.48
CA LYS A 495 6.74 6.35 -39.88
C LYS A 495 8.19 5.95 -40.22
N LYS A 496 9.17 6.76 -39.81
CA LYS A 496 10.60 6.42 -39.95
C LYS A 496 10.97 5.15 -39.21
N PHE A 497 10.47 4.99 -37.98
CA PHE A 497 10.65 3.79 -37.17
C PHE A 497 10.09 2.54 -37.88
N ALA A 498 8.85 2.62 -38.38
CA ALA A 498 8.22 1.53 -39.12
C ALA A 498 9.00 1.15 -40.39
N ALA A 499 9.53 2.14 -41.12
CA ALA A 499 10.35 1.90 -42.31
C ALA A 499 11.67 1.18 -41.97
N VAL A 500 12.37 1.60 -40.91
CA VAL A 500 13.61 0.96 -40.44
C VAL A 500 13.34 -0.47 -39.96
N SER A 501 12.25 -0.69 -39.22
CA SER A 501 11.86 -2.03 -38.75
C SER A 501 11.58 -3.02 -39.92
N LYS A 502 11.07 -2.55 -41.04
CA LYS A 502 10.82 -3.38 -42.24
C LYS A 502 12.08 -3.63 -43.08
N ARG A 503 13.15 -2.84 -42.91
CA ARG A 503 14.38 -2.94 -43.73
C ARG A 503 15.09 -4.28 -43.56
N GLY A 504 15.09 -4.86 -42.37
CA GLY A 504 15.66 -6.17 -42.09
C GLY A 504 15.05 -7.27 -42.96
N GLN A 505 13.73 -7.26 -43.11
CA GLN A 505 13.02 -8.20 -44.00
C GLN A 505 13.39 -8.02 -45.48
N ALA A 506 13.53 -6.77 -45.92
CA ALA A 506 13.90 -6.45 -47.31
C ALA A 506 15.35 -6.88 -47.63
N LEU A 507 16.27 -6.87 -46.67
CA LEU A 507 17.65 -7.29 -46.80
C LEU A 507 17.86 -8.79 -46.51
N GLY A 508 16.82 -9.52 -46.10
CA GLY A 508 16.90 -10.93 -45.71
C GLY A 508 17.70 -11.17 -44.42
N LEU A 509 17.81 -10.16 -43.53
CA LEU A 509 18.56 -10.22 -42.29
C LEU A 509 17.62 -10.47 -41.10
N ASN A 510 18.05 -11.32 -40.17
CA ASN A 510 17.39 -11.44 -38.88
C ASN A 510 17.76 -10.26 -37.93
N ASP A 511 17.15 -10.17 -36.78
CA ASP A 511 17.30 -9.02 -35.84
C ASP A 511 18.77 -8.83 -35.40
N ASP A 512 19.50 -9.91 -35.09
CA ASP A 512 20.92 -9.86 -34.73
C ASP A 512 21.80 -9.40 -35.87
N GLU A 513 21.57 -9.93 -37.07
CA GLU A 513 22.28 -9.57 -38.28
C GLU A 513 22.01 -8.11 -38.68
N LEU A 514 20.77 -7.65 -38.52
CA LEU A 514 20.39 -6.26 -38.73
C LEU A 514 21.10 -5.32 -37.75
N ALA A 515 21.28 -5.73 -36.49
CA ALA A 515 22.00 -4.95 -35.51
C ALA A 515 23.48 -4.75 -35.90
N PHE A 516 24.15 -5.81 -36.38
CA PHE A 516 25.52 -5.71 -36.93
C PHE A 516 25.57 -4.87 -38.21
N TYR A 517 24.62 -5.06 -39.13
CA TYR A 517 24.52 -4.24 -40.33
C TYR A 517 24.39 -2.75 -39.97
N ASP A 518 23.51 -2.39 -39.07
CA ASP A 518 23.29 -1.00 -38.66
C ASP A 518 24.51 -0.41 -37.96
N ALA A 519 25.24 -1.20 -37.17
CA ALA A 519 26.50 -0.77 -36.58
C ALA A 519 27.59 -0.47 -37.62
N LEU A 520 27.66 -1.27 -38.66
CA LEU A 520 28.60 -1.09 -39.81
C LEU A 520 28.17 0.11 -40.68
N ALA A 521 26.86 0.24 -40.95
CA ALA A 521 26.28 1.29 -41.78
C ALA A 521 26.26 2.69 -41.09
N ASN A 522 26.52 2.78 -39.78
CA ASN A 522 26.71 4.06 -39.11
C ASN A 522 27.88 4.87 -39.65
N ASN A 523 28.83 4.21 -40.31
CA ASN A 523 29.90 4.90 -41.00
C ASN A 523 29.48 5.12 -42.49
N GLU A 524 29.13 6.35 -42.84
CA GLU A 524 28.73 6.72 -44.20
C GLU A 524 29.76 6.33 -45.27
N ALA A 525 31.05 6.32 -44.93
CA ALA A 525 32.09 5.88 -45.83
C ALA A 525 31.97 4.40 -46.15
N SER A 526 31.61 3.55 -45.18
CA SER A 526 31.40 2.11 -45.37
C SER A 526 30.24 1.82 -46.33
N VAL A 527 29.17 2.58 -46.23
CA VAL A 527 28.00 2.43 -47.13
C VAL A 527 28.34 2.86 -48.56
N ARG A 528 29.11 3.95 -48.73
CA ARG A 528 29.53 4.44 -50.05
C ARG A 528 30.50 3.50 -50.77
N GLU A 529 31.43 2.90 -50.03
CA GLU A 529 32.47 2.05 -50.61
C GLU A 529 32.04 0.60 -50.83
N LEU A 530 31.24 0.05 -49.93
CA LEU A 530 30.89 -1.37 -49.92
C LEU A 530 29.49 -1.64 -50.48
N GLY A 531 28.56 -0.72 -50.32
CA GLY A 531 27.16 -0.90 -50.67
C GLY A 531 26.39 -1.83 -49.69
N ASP A 532 25.06 -1.74 -49.73
CA ASP A 532 24.17 -2.43 -48.78
C ASP A 532 24.26 -3.96 -48.89
N GLU A 533 24.42 -4.54 -50.06
CA GLU A 533 24.53 -5.99 -50.27
C GLU A 533 25.78 -6.60 -49.61
N ILE A 534 26.92 -5.90 -49.71
CA ILE A 534 28.19 -6.39 -49.14
C ILE A 534 28.14 -6.24 -47.60
N LEU A 535 27.63 -5.13 -47.11
CA LEU A 535 27.44 -4.92 -45.66
C LEU A 535 26.50 -5.96 -45.04
N ALA A 536 25.43 -6.33 -45.75
CA ALA A 536 24.50 -7.38 -45.31
C ALA A 536 25.19 -8.76 -45.25
N LYS A 537 26.04 -9.11 -46.21
CA LYS A 537 26.82 -10.34 -46.19
C LYS A 537 27.83 -10.36 -45.02
N ILE A 538 28.52 -9.24 -44.78
CA ILE A 538 29.46 -9.11 -43.65
C ILE A 538 28.73 -9.29 -42.32
N ALA A 539 27.56 -8.67 -42.13
CA ALA A 539 26.75 -8.81 -40.95
C ALA A 539 26.30 -10.27 -40.72
N HIS A 540 25.86 -10.95 -41.75
CA HIS A 540 25.50 -12.36 -41.71
C HIS A 540 26.69 -13.27 -41.29
N GLU A 541 27.86 -13.09 -41.92
CA GLU A 541 29.07 -13.87 -41.61
C GLU A 541 29.56 -13.61 -40.18
N LEU A 542 29.54 -12.35 -39.73
CA LEU A 542 29.93 -12.00 -38.36
C LEU A 542 29.01 -12.67 -37.33
N THR A 543 27.72 -12.63 -37.51
CA THR A 543 26.74 -13.27 -36.63
C THR A 543 26.91 -14.79 -36.59
N ALA A 544 27.12 -15.41 -37.79
CA ALA A 544 27.36 -16.85 -37.88
C ALA A 544 28.65 -17.28 -37.17
N ASN A 545 29.73 -16.50 -37.29
CA ASN A 545 31.00 -16.79 -36.63
C ASN A 545 30.93 -16.61 -35.13
N LEU A 546 30.26 -15.57 -34.62
CA LEU A 546 30.05 -15.36 -33.20
C LEU A 546 29.22 -16.48 -32.58
N ARG A 547 28.14 -16.92 -33.22
CA ARG A 547 27.34 -18.05 -32.74
C ARG A 547 28.14 -19.36 -32.71
N ARG A 548 29.03 -19.61 -33.66
CA ARG A 548 29.93 -20.78 -33.64
C ARG A 548 30.96 -20.69 -32.52
N SER A 549 31.51 -19.50 -32.22
CA SER A 549 32.49 -19.29 -31.16
C SER A 549 31.89 -19.37 -29.77
N CYS A 550 30.64 -18.92 -29.55
CA CYS A 550 29.96 -19.00 -28.27
C CYS A 550 29.46 -20.42 -27.90
N LEU A 551 29.39 -21.35 -28.86
CA LEU A 551 29.03 -22.75 -28.60
C LEU A 551 30.24 -23.62 -28.21
N LEU A 552 31.45 -23.05 -28.11
CA LEU A 552 32.71 -23.73 -27.73
C LEU A 552 33.18 -23.45 -26.30
N TYR A 553 32.32 -22.76 -25.47
CA TYR A 553 32.59 -22.55 -24.05
C TYR A 553 31.44 -23.02 -23.19
#